data_13af66b33d665e24d7ee75518e320097
#
_entry.id   13af66b33d665e24d7ee75518e320097
#
_cell.length_a   1.000
_cell.length_b   1.000
_cell.length_c   1.000
_cell.angle_alpha   90.00
_cell.angle_beta   90.00
_cell.angle_gamma   90.00
#
_symmetry.space_group_name_H-M   'P 1'
#
loop_
_entity.id
_entity.type
_entity.pdbx_description
1 polymer ?
#
loop_
_entity_poly.entity_id
_entity_poly.type
_entity_poly.pdbx_seq_one_letter_code
_entity_poly.pdbx_strand_id
1 'polypeptide(L)'
;MKSLKKFLFATVAFVTMSTNSVIAQDKILTTLYVNKEVTTHLIMPETIRLVDISTDKVVGNQVNDNIVRVKPDTVLTDGETAAVVTVIGERHIAQYKLVYSVLPGIVHTRFTIPYCDTQEYINPDVSMSVAEMSRYAIRMFNAKRSVKNIHSKKDKMKAWVNHICSAGDYFFIDFSLENKTKIPYDISEIRVKLEDKKQKKATNYQSIELTPEYMLAWNKHFKKRYRNVLVIKKLTFPEAKVLKIEVSENQISGRTIELNINYDDVLKADCFDD
;
A
#
# COMPACT_ATOMS: atom_id res chain seq x y z
N MET A 1 28.45 32.92 -78.38
CA MET A 1 29.70 32.30 -77.92
C MET A 1 29.63 32.06 -76.43
N LYS A 2 29.98 30.86 -76.00
CA LYS A 2 30.12 30.34 -74.65
C LYS A 2 28.87 30.10 -73.78
N SER A 3 28.32 28.92 -74.00
CA SER A 3 27.40 28.20 -73.18
C SER A 3 28.02 27.96 -71.78
N LEU A 4 27.35 28.44 -70.76
CA LEU A 4 27.71 28.08 -69.37
C LEU A 4 26.74 26.98 -68.96
N LYS A 5 27.25 25.75 -68.97
CA LYS A 5 26.55 24.58 -68.41
C LYS A 5 26.50 24.71 -66.87
N LYS A 6 25.31 25.00 -66.39
CA LYS A 6 25.02 24.90 -64.93
C LYS A 6 24.91 23.43 -64.57
N PHE A 7 25.94 22.91 -63.91
CA PHE A 7 25.92 21.65 -63.25
C PHE A 7 24.97 21.77 -62.02
N LEU A 8 23.80 21.16 -62.11
CA LEU A 8 22.88 21.04 -61.05
C LEU A 8 23.33 19.81 -60.22
N PHE A 9 24.05 20.03 -59.13
CA PHE A 9 24.32 18.99 -58.16
C PHE A 9 23.05 18.74 -57.35
N ALA A 10 22.31 17.70 -57.73
CA ALA A 10 21.23 17.18 -56.91
C ALA A 10 21.87 16.39 -55.76
N THR A 11 22.04 17.05 -54.63
CA THR A 11 22.39 16.37 -53.35
C THR A 11 21.14 15.63 -52.90
N VAL A 12 21.06 14.35 -53.22
CA VAL A 12 20.10 13.44 -52.64
C VAL A 12 20.55 13.24 -51.18
N ALA A 13 19.95 14.01 -50.28
CA ALA A 13 20.06 13.75 -48.86
C ALA A 13 19.29 12.46 -48.58
N PHE A 14 20.02 11.36 -48.50
CA PHE A 14 19.51 10.10 -47.99
C PHE A 14 19.29 10.29 -46.48
N VAL A 15 18.10 10.74 -46.12
CA VAL A 15 17.63 10.71 -44.75
C VAL A 15 17.44 9.23 -44.42
N THR A 16 18.47 8.60 -43.88
CA THR A 16 18.32 7.32 -43.18
C THR A 16 17.48 7.58 -41.94
N MET A 17 16.16 7.46 -42.08
CA MET A 17 15.30 7.21 -40.95
C MET A 17 15.78 5.89 -40.36
N SER A 18 16.66 5.97 -39.38
CA SER A 18 16.85 4.89 -38.41
C SER A 18 15.52 4.71 -37.71
N THR A 19 14.66 3.86 -38.26
CA THR A 19 13.60 3.26 -37.48
C THR A 19 14.31 2.52 -36.35
N ASN A 20 14.42 3.18 -35.21
CA ASN A 20 14.62 2.45 -33.96
C ASN A 20 13.37 1.56 -33.82
N SER A 21 13.43 0.39 -34.45
CA SER A 21 12.60 -0.71 -34.06
C SER A 21 12.94 -0.93 -32.59
N VAL A 22 12.12 -0.43 -31.69
CA VAL A 22 12.07 -0.93 -30.34
C VAL A 22 11.65 -2.38 -30.51
N ILE A 23 12.65 -3.26 -30.74
CA ILE A 23 12.45 -4.69 -30.56
C ILE A 23 12.11 -4.78 -29.08
N ALA A 24 10.81 -4.93 -28.81
CA ALA A 24 10.39 -5.39 -27.49
C ALA A 24 11.19 -6.69 -27.31
N GLN A 25 12.24 -6.59 -26.48
CA GLN A 25 13.06 -7.74 -26.15
C GLN A 25 12.10 -8.63 -25.39
N ASP A 26 11.59 -9.69 -26.04
CA ASP A 26 10.80 -10.72 -25.40
C ASP A 26 11.70 -11.30 -24.31
N LYS A 27 11.58 -10.74 -23.11
CA LYS A 27 12.31 -11.22 -21.94
C LYS A 27 11.84 -12.64 -21.74
N ILE A 28 12.73 -13.60 -21.95
CA ILE A 28 12.44 -15.02 -21.67
C ILE A 28 11.98 -15.09 -20.22
N LEU A 29 10.70 -15.42 -20.03
CA LEU A 29 10.12 -15.49 -18.69
C LEU A 29 10.80 -16.59 -17.89
N THR A 30 11.17 -16.30 -16.67
CA THR A 30 11.66 -17.29 -15.70
C THR A 30 10.62 -18.37 -15.53
N THR A 31 11.04 -19.63 -15.65
CA THR A 31 10.16 -20.79 -15.53
C THR A 31 10.06 -21.25 -14.09
N LEU A 32 8.84 -21.44 -13.61
CA LEU A 32 8.54 -22.07 -12.33
C LEU A 32 7.81 -23.38 -12.58
N TYR A 33 8.31 -24.47 -12.01
CA TYR A 33 7.67 -25.76 -12.10
C TYR A 33 6.57 -25.88 -11.05
N VAL A 34 5.39 -26.31 -11.50
CA VAL A 34 4.17 -26.45 -10.68
C VAL A 34 3.59 -27.85 -10.83
N ASN A 35 2.81 -28.29 -9.84
CA ASN A 35 2.16 -29.59 -9.84
C ASN A 35 0.79 -29.49 -9.17
N LYS A 36 -0.13 -30.41 -9.55
CA LYS A 36 -1.47 -30.49 -8.95
C LYS A 36 -1.44 -30.81 -7.45
N GLU A 37 -0.47 -31.59 -7.00
CA GLU A 37 -0.38 -32.01 -5.60
C GLU A 37 0.31 -30.99 -4.68
N VAL A 38 1.01 -30.01 -5.27
CA VAL A 38 1.85 -29.05 -4.53
C VAL A 38 1.41 -27.62 -4.81
N THR A 39 1.21 -26.85 -3.78
CA THR A 39 0.93 -25.40 -3.90
C THR A 39 2.24 -24.62 -3.97
N THR A 40 2.35 -23.74 -4.97
CA THR A 40 3.49 -22.83 -5.11
C THR A 40 3.12 -21.46 -4.52
N HIS A 41 3.96 -20.96 -3.61
CA HIS A 41 3.82 -19.62 -3.04
C HIS A 41 4.80 -18.64 -3.70
N LEU A 42 4.28 -17.58 -4.30
CA LEU A 42 5.05 -16.47 -4.84
C LEU A 42 5.07 -15.35 -3.80
N ILE A 43 6.26 -14.92 -3.38
CA ILE A 43 6.46 -13.89 -2.38
C ILE A 43 7.07 -12.67 -3.05
N MET A 44 6.33 -11.58 -3.09
CA MET A 44 6.79 -10.30 -3.64
C MET A 44 7.47 -9.46 -2.56
N PRO A 45 8.49 -8.65 -2.88
CA PRO A 45 9.16 -7.78 -1.90
C PRO A 45 8.32 -6.56 -1.49
N GLU A 46 7.16 -6.37 -2.09
CA GLU A 46 6.21 -5.29 -1.78
C GLU A 46 4.77 -5.81 -1.77
N THR A 47 3.81 -4.94 -1.39
CA THR A 47 2.39 -5.29 -1.38
C THR A 47 1.89 -5.59 -2.79
N ILE A 48 1.23 -6.72 -2.97
CA ILE A 48 0.61 -7.13 -4.24
C ILE A 48 -0.74 -6.43 -4.38
N ARG A 49 -0.96 -5.82 -5.54
CA ARG A 49 -2.20 -5.11 -5.89
C ARG A 49 -3.07 -5.89 -6.85
N LEU A 50 -2.46 -6.65 -7.75
CA LEU A 50 -3.17 -7.47 -8.72
C LEU A 50 -2.37 -8.74 -9.03
N VAL A 51 -3.09 -9.82 -9.25
CA VAL A 51 -2.56 -11.07 -9.79
C VAL A 51 -3.42 -11.48 -10.97
N ASP A 52 -2.77 -11.68 -12.10
CA ASP A 52 -3.40 -12.20 -13.31
C ASP A 52 -2.81 -13.56 -13.65
N ILE A 53 -3.67 -14.51 -14.00
CA ILE A 53 -3.30 -15.88 -14.43
C ILE A 53 -3.91 -16.11 -15.78
N SER A 54 -3.07 -16.34 -16.79
CA SER A 54 -3.45 -16.34 -18.20
C SER A 54 -4.39 -17.49 -18.63
N THR A 55 -4.62 -18.49 -17.79
CA THR A 55 -5.47 -19.65 -18.12
C THR A 55 -6.23 -20.15 -16.89
N ASP A 56 -7.35 -20.79 -17.11
CA ASP A 56 -8.19 -21.43 -16.06
C ASP A 56 -7.58 -22.76 -15.55
N LYS A 57 -6.49 -23.26 -16.20
CA LYS A 57 -5.80 -24.49 -15.77
C LYS A 57 -5.10 -24.34 -14.43
N VAL A 58 -4.85 -23.11 -14.01
CA VAL A 58 -4.20 -22.76 -12.76
C VAL A 58 -5.12 -21.86 -11.93
N VAL A 59 -5.36 -22.27 -10.70
CA VAL A 59 -6.07 -21.46 -9.73
C VAL A 59 -5.08 -20.76 -8.79
N GLY A 60 -5.43 -19.55 -8.35
CA GLY A 60 -4.61 -18.81 -7.43
C GLY A 60 -5.41 -17.82 -6.61
N ASN A 61 -4.87 -17.47 -5.45
CA ASN A 61 -5.40 -16.37 -4.64
C ASN A 61 -4.32 -15.73 -3.80
N GLN A 62 -4.53 -14.48 -3.47
CA GLN A 62 -3.70 -13.75 -2.53
C GLN A 62 -3.98 -14.24 -1.10
N VAL A 63 -2.94 -14.68 -0.40
CA VAL A 63 -3.04 -15.24 0.95
C VAL A 63 -2.70 -14.19 1.99
N ASN A 64 -1.79 -13.28 1.66
CA ASN A 64 -1.36 -12.15 2.49
C ASN A 64 -0.99 -10.99 1.56
N ASP A 65 -0.72 -9.82 2.13
CA ASP A 65 -0.44 -8.58 1.38
C ASP A 65 0.62 -8.76 0.28
N ASN A 66 1.60 -9.61 0.51
CA ASN A 66 2.71 -9.84 -0.41
C ASN A 66 2.88 -11.30 -0.84
N ILE A 67 1.92 -12.17 -0.58
CA ILE A 67 1.99 -13.60 -0.91
C ILE A 67 0.80 -14.03 -1.74
N VAL A 68 1.09 -14.62 -2.89
CA VAL A 68 0.12 -15.30 -3.74
C VAL A 68 0.44 -16.78 -3.77
N ARG A 69 -0.57 -17.61 -3.66
CA ARG A 69 -0.46 -19.04 -3.94
C ARG A 69 -1.06 -19.36 -5.30
N VAL A 70 -0.39 -20.26 -6.04
CA VAL A 70 -0.87 -20.78 -7.31
C VAL A 70 -0.78 -22.30 -7.32
N LYS A 71 -1.72 -22.93 -8.00
CA LYS A 71 -1.78 -24.41 -8.10
C LYS A 71 -2.52 -24.80 -9.38
N PRO A 72 -2.03 -25.76 -10.18
CA PRO A 72 -2.82 -26.35 -11.26
C PRO A 72 -4.08 -27.01 -10.71
N ASP A 73 -5.23 -26.74 -11.35
CA ASP A 73 -6.51 -27.35 -10.97
C ASP A 73 -6.67 -28.76 -11.54
N THR A 74 -6.01 -29.01 -12.67
CA THR A 74 -6.03 -30.31 -13.37
C THR A 74 -4.65 -30.91 -13.49
N VAL A 75 -4.58 -32.21 -13.76
CA VAL A 75 -3.33 -32.88 -14.16
C VAL A 75 -3.04 -32.50 -15.60
N LEU A 76 -1.84 -32.04 -15.88
CA LEU A 76 -1.36 -31.67 -17.21
C LEU A 76 -0.24 -32.61 -17.66
N THR A 77 0.14 -32.49 -18.93
CA THR A 77 1.28 -33.26 -19.48
C THR A 77 2.59 -32.65 -18.91
N ASP A 78 3.55 -33.55 -18.65
CA ASP A 78 4.88 -33.10 -18.20
C ASP A 78 5.53 -32.15 -19.22
N GLY A 79 6.07 -31.03 -18.74
CA GLY A 79 6.61 -29.96 -19.57
C GLY A 79 5.57 -29.05 -20.23
N GLU A 80 4.27 -29.28 -20.04
CA GLU A 80 3.22 -28.40 -20.57
C GLU A 80 3.23 -27.04 -19.85
N THR A 81 3.07 -25.97 -20.62
CA THR A 81 2.86 -24.63 -20.05
C THR A 81 1.45 -24.56 -19.45
N ALA A 82 1.37 -24.50 -18.13
CA ALA A 82 0.10 -24.40 -17.40
C ALA A 82 -0.50 -23.01 -17.50
N ALA A 83 0.30 -21.97 -17.28
CA ALA A 83 -0.10 -20.56 -17.35
C ALA A 83 1.12 -19.64 -17.40
N VAL A 84 0.87 -18.36 -17.68
CA VAL A 84 1.74 -17.26 -17.28
C VAL A 84 1.06 -16.56 -16.11
N VAL A 85 1.78 -16.34 -15.02
CA VAL A 85 1.32 -15.55 -13.89
C VAL A 85 1.99 -14.19 -13.91
N THR A 86 1.17 -13.13 -13.82
CA THR A 86 1.60 -11.74 -13.68
C THR A 86 1.28 -11.27 -12.26
N VAL A 87 2.29 -10.82 -11.54
CA VAL A 87 2.14 -10.26 -10.20
C VAL A 87 2.48 -8.78 -10.27
N ILE A 88 1.50 -7.94 -9.95
CA ILE A 88 1.63 -6.48 -9.95
C ILE A 88 1.62 -6.01 -8.51
N GLY A 89 2.71 -5.37 -8.11
CA GLY A 89 2.86 -4.73 -6.82
C GLY A 89 2.51 -3.25 -6.84
N GLU A 90 3.05 -2.51 -5.90
CA GLU A 90 2.85 -1.05 -5.80
C GLU A 90 3.71 -0.28 -6.80
N ARG A 91 4.92 -0.75 -7.06
CA ARG A 91 5.91 -0.08 -7.91
C ARG A 91 6.54 -1.01 -8.95
N HIS A 92 6.28 -2.30 -8.88
CA HIS A 92 6.93 -3.29 -9.74
C HIS A 92 5.94 -4.32 -10.28
N ILE A 93 6.26 -4.86 -11.43
CA ILE A 93 5.57 -5.98 -12.07
C ILE A 93 6.55 -7.12 -12.31
N ALA A 94 6.11 -8.35 -12.09
CA ALA A 94 6.86 -9.56 -12.38
C ALA A 94 6.00 -10.56 -13.11
N GLN A 95 6.61 -11.31 -14.05
CA GLN A 95 5.92 -12.35 -14.83
C GLN A 95 6.73 -13.63 -14.82
N TYR A 96 6.03 -14.75 -14.65
CA TYR A 96 6.62 -16.09 -14.61
C TYR A 96 5.82 -17.04 -15.46
N LYS A 97 6.54 -17.93 -16.17
CA LYS A 97 5.95 -19.04 -16.91
C LYS A 97 5.80 -20.24 -15.97
N LEU A 98 4.58 -20.72 -15.76
CA LEU A 98 4.30 -21.90 -14.97
C LEU A 98 4.31 -23.12 -15.90
N VAL A 99 5.20 -24.07 -15.63
CA VAL A 99 5.33 -25.31 -16.38
C VAL A 99 5.00 -26.48 -15.47
N TYR A 100 4.14 -27.35 -15.94
CA TYR A 100 3.73 -28.55 -15.18
C TYR A 100 4.87 -29.56 -15.12
N SER A 101 5.09 -30.16 -13.95
CA SER A 101 6.00 -31.28 -13.79
C SER A 101 5.38 -32.38 -12.96
N VAL A 102 5.51 -33.61 -13.47
CA VAL A 102 5.13 -34.82 -12.73
C VAL A 102 6.15 -35.17 -11.64
N LEU A 103 7.34 -34.60 -11.67
CA LEU A 103 8.41 -34.86 -10.71
C LEU A 103 8.30 -33.89 -9.49
N PRO A 104 7.84 -34.37 -8.32
CA PRO A 104 7.65 -33.49 -7.16
C PRO A 104 8.95 -32.79 -6.70
N GLY A 105 10.09 -33.40 -6.93
CA GLY A 105 11.41 -32.92 -6.49
C GLY A 105 11.89 -31.60 -7.15
N ILE A 106 11.32 -31.25 -8.32
CA ILE A 106 11.68 -30.00 -9.01
C ILE A 106 10.60 -28.91 -8.88
N VAL A 107 9.47 -29.23 -8.26
CA VAL A 107 8.35 -28.31 -8.09
C VAL A 107 8.70 -27.24 -7.07
N HIS A 108 8.45 -25.99 -7.44
CA HIS A 108 8.66 -24.86 -6.56
C HIS A 108 7.53 -24.77 -5.52
N THR A 109 7.83 -25.02 -4.26
CA THR A 109 6.87 -24.82 -3.15
C THR A 109 6.80 -23.37 -2.69
N ARG A 110 7.94 -22.66 -2.81
CA ARG A 110 8.08 -21.26 -2.47
C ARG A 110 9.07 -20.59 -3.41
N PHE A 111 8.70 -19.45 -3.94
CA PHE A 111 9.57 -18.64 -4.78
C PHE A 111 9.49 -17.17 -4.31
N THR A 112 10.61 -16.63 -3.88
CA THR A 112 10.72 -15.21 -3.54
C THR A 112 11.14 -14.46 -4.80
N ILE A 113 10.29 -13.55 -5.24
CA ILE A 113 10.52 -12.71 -6.43
C ILE A 113 11.66 -11.75 -6.13
N PRO A 114 12.82 -11.88 -6.80
CA PRO A 114 13.92 -10.95 -6.60
C PRO A 114 13.65 -9.63 -7.36
N TYR A 115 14.14 -8.51 -6.85
CA TYR A 115 13.97 -7.20 -7.52
C TYR A 115 14.56 -7.18 -8.94
N CYS A 116 15.62 -7.92 -9.21
CA CYS A 116 16.21 -8.00 -10.55
C CYS A 116 15.30 -8.66 -11.61
N ASP A 117 14.32 -9.45 -11.18
CA ASP A 117 13.33 -10.07 -12.06
C ASP A 117 12.11 -9.17 -12.30
N THR A 118 11.97 -8.12 -11.51
CA THR A 118 10.88 -7.18 -11.64
C THR A 118 11.19 -6.07 -12.65
N GLN A 119 10.14 -5.43 -13.15
CA GLN A 119 10.21 -4.20 -13.94
C GLN A 119 9.48 -3.11 -13.18
N GLU A 120 9.99 -1.88 -13.25
CA GLU A 120 9.26 -0.73 -12.69
C GLU A 120 7.91 -0.57 -13.37
N TYR A 121 6.89 -0.39 -12.57
CA TYR A 121 5.53 -0.17 -13.01
C TYR A 121 4.90 0.94 -12.16
N ILE A 122 4.54 2.06 -12.80
CA ILE A 122 3.83 3.13 -12.12
C ILE A 122 2.35 2.77 -12.10
N ASN A 123 1.91 2.25 -10.95
CA ASN A 123 0.50 1.96 -10.75
C ASN A 123 -0.28 3.27 -10.54
N PRO A 124 -1.21 3.65 -11.46
CA PRO A 124 -1.95 4.90 -11.35
C PRO A 124 -2.87 4.95 -10.12
N ASP A 125 -3.23 3.81 -9.54
CA ASP A 125 -4.11 3.73 -8.37
C ASP A 125 -3.34 3.85 -7.03
N VAL A 126 -2.00 3.90 -7.09
CA VAL A 126 -1.12 3.98 -5.91
C VAL A 126 -0.34 5.28 -5.95
N SER A 127 -0.84 6.31 -5.28
CA SER A 127 -0.14 7.60 -5.17
C SER A 127 1.06 7.56 -4.21
N MET A 128 1.05 6.64 -3.23
CA MET A 128 2.16 6.41 -2.30
C MET A 128 2.21 4.95 -1.87
N SER A 129 3.38 4.33 -1.95
CA SER A 129 3.60 2.94 -1.53
C SER A 129 3.63 2.81 0.00
N VAL A 130 3.37 1.61 0.52
CA VAL A 130 3.48 1.30 1.96
C VAL A 130 4.88 1.58 2.49
N ALA A 131 5.92 1.32 1.70
CA ALA A 131 7.30 1.63 2.07
C ALA A 131 7.55 3.14 2.23
N GLU A 132 6.96 3.97 1.37
CA GLU A 132 7.02 5.43 1.48
C GLU A 132 6.23 5.91 2.69
N MET A 133 5.01 5.41 2.91
CA MET A 133 4.21 5.71 4.10
C MET A 133 4.98 5.37 5.39
N SER A 134 5.66 4.23 5.42
CA SER A 134 6.49 3.83 6.56
C SER A 134 7.63 4.81 6.81
N ARG A 135 8.34 5.26 5.77
CA ARG A 135 9.44 6.23 5.90
C ARG A 135 8.95 7.57 6.47
N TYR A 136 7.85 8.10 5.94
CA TYR A 136 7.25 9.33 6.46
C TYR A 136 6.77 9.16 7.91
N ALA A 137 6.11 8.04 8.22
CA ALA A 137 5.65 7.75 9.57
C ALA A 137 6.80 7.65 10.59
N ILE A 138 7.92 7.02 10.24
CA ILE A 138 9.13 6.93 11.07
C ILE A 138 9.76 8.31 11.26
N ARG A 139 9.88 9.11 10.20
CA ARG A 139 10.39 10.50 10.28
C ARG A 139 9.55 11.31 11.25
N MET A 140 8.23 11.25 11.13
CA MET A 140 7.28 11.93 12.01
C MET A 140 7.38 11.44 13.46
N PHE A 141 7.47 10.13 13.67
CA PHE A 141 7.62 9.52 15.00
C PHE A 141 8.87 10.02 15.72
N ASN A 142 9.95 10.32 15.01
CA ASN A 142 11.20 10.83 15.57
C ASN A 142 11.22 12.36 15.74
N ALA A 143 10.25 13.09 15.21
CA ALA A 143 10.16 14.53 15.31
C ALA A 143 9.66 14.99 16.69
N LYS A 144 10.00 16.23 17.06
CA LYS A 144 9.48 16.88 18.27
C LYS A 144 8.02 17.25 18.06
N ARG A 145 7.18 17.01 19.08
CA ARG A 145 5.75 17.32 19.06
C ARG A 145 5.47 18.76 18.64
N SER A 146 4.67 18.96 17.58
CA SER A 146 4.21 20.26 17.09
C SER A 146 2.80 20.63 17.59
N VAL A 147 1.87 19.66 17.61
CA VAL A 147 0.46 19.85 18.01
C VAL A 147 0.31 19.76 19.53
N LYS A 148 -0.23 20.79 20.18
CA LYS A 148 -0.39 20.86 21.64
C LYS A 148 -1.84 20.95 22.12
N ASN A 149 -2.76 21.38 21.27
CA ASN A 149 -4.16 21.69 21.59
C ASN A 149 -5.09 20.44 21.53
N ILE A 150 -4.73 19.39 20.82
CA ILE A 150 -5.58 18.21 20.66
C ILE A 150 -5.22 17.17 21.71
N HIS A 151 -6.07 17.03 22.71
CA HIS A 151 -5.91 16.05 23.77
C HIS A 151 -7.26 15.67 24.41
N SER A 152 -7.29 14.50 25.03
CA SER A 152 -8.45 13.99 25.76
C SER A 152 -8.01 13.27 27.03
N LYS A 153 -8.92 13.21 28.01
CA LYS A 153 -8.71 12.46 29.26
C LYS A 153 -10.02 11.79 29.64
N LYS A 154 -9.98 10.48 29.81
CA LYS A 154 -11.12 9.67 30.23
C LYS A 154 -10.62 8.41 30.93
N ASP A 155 -11.30 7.94 31.97
CA ASP A 155 -11.00 6.68 32.70
C ASP A 155 -9.53 6.52 33.11
N LYS A 156 -8.91 7.58 33.61
CA LYS A 156 -7.47 7.65 33.92
C LYS A 156 -6.54 7.37 32.73
N MET A 157 -7.08 7.42 31.51
CA MET A 157 -6.31 7.47 30.29
C MET A 157 -6.12 8.91 29.84
N LYS A 158 -5.02 9.18 29.16
CA LYS A 158 -4.79 10.43 28.40
C LYS A 158 -4.48 10.05 26.97
N ALA A 159 -5.00 10.83 26.04
CA ALA A 159 -4.65 10.76 24.63
C ALA A 159 -4.27 12.16 24.14
N TRP A 160 -3.38 12.26 23.18
CA TRP A 160 -3.06 13.51 22.51
C TRP A 160 -2.49 13.26 21.12
N VAL A 161 -2.66 14.24 20.24
CA VAL A 161 -2.00 14.27 18.93
C VAL A 161 -0.62 14.91 19.11
N ASN A 162 0.39 14.31 18.47
CA ASN A 162 1.76 14.85 18.44
C ASN A 162 1.98 15.69 17.20
N HIS A 163 1.55 15.16 16.04
CA HIS A 163 1.73 15.81 14.73
C HIS A 163 0.54 15.48 13.83
N ILE A 164 0.26 16.38 12.91
CA ILE A 164 -0.58 16.15 11.73
C ILE A 164 0.23 16.67 10.54
N CYS A 165 0.54 15.81 9.58
CA CYS A 165 1.28 16.16 8.37
C CYS A 165 0.53 15.71 7.13
N SER A 166 0.72 16.38 6.01
CA SER A 166 0.24 15.97 4.70
C SER A 166 1.40 15.63 3.78
N ALA A 167 1.26 14.54 3.03
CA ALA A 167 2.16 14.18 1.96
C ALA A 167 1.36 13.51 0.84
N GLY A 168 1.51 13.99 -0.40
CA GLY A 168 0.71 13.51 -1.53
C GLY A 168 -0.78 13.56 -1.21
N ASP A 169 -1.47 12.43 -1.38
CA ASP A 169 -2.90 12.28 -1.15
C ASP A 169 -3.24 11.74 0.24
N TYR A 170 -2.34 11.88 1.22
CA TYR A 170 -2.51 11.30 2.55
C TYR A 170 -2.30 12.30 3.67
N PHE A 171 -3.02 12.06 4.79
CA PHE A 171 -2.74 12.64 6.09
C PHE A 171 -2.07 11.61 6.97
N PHE A 172 -1.02 12.04 7.63
CA PHE A 172 -0.29 11.30 8.65
C PHE A 172 -0.64 11.90 10.01
N ILE A 173 -1.16 11.09 10.92
CA ILE A 173 -1.58 11.53 12.25
C ILE A 173 -0.83 10.73 13.30
N ASP A 174 0.08 11.40 14.01
CA ASP A 174 0.84 10.83 15.11
C ASP A 174 0.12 11.12 16.43
N PHE A 175 -0.24 10.08 17.14
CA PHE A 175 -0.92 10.19 18.43
C PHE A 175 -0.29 9.32 19.51
N SER A 176 -0.50 9.71 20.75
CA SER A 176 0.00 8.99 21.91
C SER A 176 -1.10 8.76 22.93
N LEU A 177 -0.99 7.65 23.65
CA LEU A 177 -1.81 7.29 24.80
C LEU A 177 -0.94 7.15 26.05
N GLU A 178 -1.45 7.57 27.20
CA GLU A 178 -0.86 7.34 28.51
C GLU A 178 -1.89 6.67 29.42
N ASN A 179 -1.56 5.49 29.91
CA ASN A 179 -2.35 4.77 30.90
C ASN A 179 -1.81 5.07 32.31
N LYS A 180 -2.62 5.75 33.11
CA LYS A 180 -2.29 6.12 34.50
C LYS A 180 -2.72 5.06 35.52
N THR A 181 -3.29 3.95 35.06
CA THR A 181 -3.68 2.84 35.92
C THR A 181 -2.57 1.80 36.02
N LYS A 182 -2.73 0.85 36.94
CA LYS A 182 -1.85 -0.32 37.06
C LYS A 182 -2.27 -1.46 36.12
N ILE A 183 -3.50 -1.41 35.59
CA ILE A 183 -4.05 -2.41 34.69
C ILE A 183 -3.52 -2.14 33.28
N PRO A 184 -2.86 -3.07 32.62
CA PRO A 184 -2.47 -2.93 31.21
C PRO A 184 -3.67 -2.60 30.33
N TYR A 185 -3.43 -2.05 29.17
CA TYR A 185 -4.45 -1.73 28.19
C TYR A 185 -4.21 -2.57 26.95
N ASP A 186 -5.20 -3.39 26.63
CA ASP A 186 -5.21 -4.23 25.44
C ASP A 186 -6.10 -3.58 24.38
N ILE A 187 -5.51 -3.06 23.32
CA ILE A 187 -6.24 -2.40 22.25
C ILE A 187 -7.03 -3.45 21.46
N SER A 188 -8.33 -3.34 21.48
CA SER A 188 -9.21 -4.09 20.57
C SER A 188 -9.11 -3.52 19.17
N GLU A 189 -9.34 -2.21 19.05
CA GLU A 189 -9.48 -1.54 17.77
C GLU A 189 -9.09 -0.06 17.87
N ILE A 190 -8.55 0.45 16.76
CA ILE A 190 -8.31 1.88 16.51
C ILE A 190 -9.17 2.25 15.31
N ARG A 191 -10.24 3.00 15.56
CA ARG A 191 -11.17 3.46 14.51
C ARG A 191 -10.93 4.92 14.20
N VAL A 192 -11.02 5.25 12.93
CA VAL A 192 -11.03 6.63 12.46
C VAL A 192 -12.40 6.91 11.88
N LYS A 193 -13.07 7.96 12.37
CA LYS A 193 -14.44 8.29 11.98
C LYS A 193 -14.55 9.76 11.63
N LEU A 194 -15.35 10.08 10.64
CA LEU A 194 -15.81 11.45 10.38
C LEU A 194 -17.23 11.57 10.90
N GLU A 195 -17.44 12.41 11.90
CA GLU A 195 -18.72 12.53 12.62
C GLU A 195 -19.19 13.98 12.73
N ASP A 196 -20.50 14.16 12.95
CA ASP A 196 -21.07 15.48 13.23
C ASP A 196 -20.67 15.95 14.65
N LYS A 197 -20.21 17.20 14.79
CA LYS A 197 -19.81 17.79 16.09
C LYS A 197 -20.94 17.86 17.10
N LYS A 198 -22.17 18.10 16.66
CA LYS A 198 -23.35 18.28 17.52
C LYS A 198 -24.44 17.30 17.17
N GLN A 199 -24.78 16.45 18.11
CA GLN A 199 -26.01 15.67 18.08
C GLN A 199 -27.19 16.57 18.50
N LYS A 200 -27.95 17.08 17.54
CA LYS A 200 -29.25 17.67 17.83
C LYS A 200 -30.29 16.53 17.93
N LYS A 201 -31.17 16.58 18.96
CA LYS A 201 -32.15 15.52 19.29
C LYS A 201 -33.09 15.07 18.16
N ALA A 202 -33.07 15.73 17.01
CA ALA A 202 -33.97 15.47 15.89
C ALA A 202 -33.27 15.35 14.52
N THR A 203 -31.95 15.16 14.48
CA THR A 203 -31.21 15.13 13.22
C THR A 203 -30.53 13.77 13.03
N ASN A 204 -30.53 13.24 11.82
CA ASN A 204 -29.78 12.05 11.45
C ASN A 204 -28.29 12.31 11.73
N TYR A 205 -27.74 11.56 12.66
CA TYR A 205 -26.33 11.55 12.98
C TYR A 205 -25.59 10.74 11.92
N GLN A 206 -24.63 11.37 11.25
CA GLN A 206 -23.76 10.69 10.29
C GLN A 206 -22.42 10.38 10.93
N SER A 207 -22.05 9.10 10.90
CA SER A 207 -20.71 8.62 11.21
C SER A 207 -20.20 7.83 10.01
N ILE A 208 -19.10 8.27 9.43
CA ILE A 208 -18.44 7.61 8.30
C ILE A 208 -17.12 7.05 8.83
N GLU A 209 -16.96 5.75 8.78
CA GLU A 209 -15.71 5.10 9.17
C GLU A 209 -14.70 5.19 8.03
N LEU A 210 -13.47 5.58 8.37
CA LEU A 210 -12.34 5.71 7.45
C LEU A 210 -11.35 4.59 7.76
N THR A 211 -11.03 3.78 6.77
CA THR A 211 -10.03 2.73 6.91
C THR A 211 -8.64 3.35 6.79
N PRO A 212 -7.76 3.20 7.80
CA PRO A 212 -6.37 3.61 7.65
C PRO A 212 -5.66 2.79 6.57
N GLU A 213 -4.95 3.46 5.67
CA GLU A 213 -4.13 2.82 4.64
C GLU A 213 -2.85 2.22 5.23
N TYR A 214 -2.36 2.80 6.33
CA TYR A 214 -1.16 2.34 7.02
C TYR A 214 -1.21 2.70 8.51
N MET A 215 -0.62 1.84 9.34
CA MET A 215 -0.31 2.10 10.76
C MET A 215 1.12 1.66 11.07
N LEU A 216 1.89 2.50 11.73
CA LEU A 216 3.30 2.23 12.04
C LEU A 216 3.47 1.14 13.10
N ALA A 217 2.65 1.14 14.15
CA ALA A 217 2.75 0.20 15.26
C ALA A 217 1.58 -0.80 15.26
N TRP A 218 1.91 -2.08 15.22
CA TRP A 218 0.95 -3.19 15.28
C TRP A 218 0.78 -3.78 16.68
N ASN A 219 1.57 -3.29 17.67
CA ASN A 219 1.45 -3.74 19.04
C ASN A 219 0.12 -3.26 19.65
N LYS A 220 -0.69 -4.19 20.08
CA LYS A 220 -2.00 -3.95 20.69
C LYS A 220 -2.00 -3.96 22.22
N HIS A 221 -0.85 -4.15 22.86
CA HIS A 221 -0.73 -4.24 24.31
C HIS A 221 0.25 -3.20 24.86
N PHE A 222 -0.15 -2.43 25.88
CA PHE A 222 0.76 -1.53 26.59
C PHE A 222 0.38 -1.34 28.07
N LYS A 223 1.39 -1.11 28.90
CA LYS A 223 1.20 -0.87 30.34
C LYS A 223 1.09 0.62 30.68
N LYS A 224 1.98 1.45 30.14
CA LYS A 224 2.07 2.87 30.49
C LYS A 224 1.87 3.82 29.31
N ARG A 225 2.53 3.58 28.19
CA ARG A 225 2.54 4.46 27.03
C ARG A 225 2.41 3.68 25.74
N TYR A 226 1.69 4.26 24.82
CA TYR A 226 1.54 3.80 23.43
C TYR A 226 1.67 5.01 22.54
N ARG A 227 2.28 4.85 21.38
CA ARG A 227 2.34 5.84 20.33
C ARG A 227 2.25 5.17 18.98
N ASN A 228 1.51 5.75 18.08
CA ASN A 228 1.32 5.24 16.72
C ASN A 228 1.19 6.40 15.74
N VAL A 229 1.51 6.12 14.48
CA VAL A 229 1.21 6.98 13.35
C VAL A 229 0.24 6.22 12.46
N LEU A 230 -0.90 6.81 12.19
CA LEU A 230 -1.87 6.31 11.22
C LEU A 230 -1.87 7.20 9.97
N VAL A 231 -2.12 6.57 8.83
CA VAL A 231 -2.19 7.22 7.53
C VAL A 231 -3.58 7.00 6.95
N ILE A 232 -4.24 8.07 6.57
CA ILE A 232 -5.55 8.04 5.91
C ILE A 232 -5.51 8.84 4.61
N LYS A 233 -6.39 8.53 3.68
CA LYS A 233 -6.56 9.37 2.49
C LYS A 233 -6.94 10.78 2.88
N LYS A 234 -6.37 11.75 2.18
CA LYS A 234 -6.69 13.17 2.35
C LYS A 234 -8.18 13.41 2.10
N LEU A 235 -8.81 14.10 3.00
CA LEU A 235 -10.22 14.46 2.90
C LEU A 235 -10.43 15.90 3.33
N THR A 236 -11.41 16.54 2.73
CA THR A 236 -11.95 17.83 3.16
C THR A 236 -13.31 17.59 3.80
N PHE A 237 -13.62 18.29 4.86
CA PHE A 237 -14.90 18.16 5.54
C PHE A 237 -15.35 19.51 6.12
N PRO A 238 -16.66 19.76 6.23
CA PRO A 238 -17.17 21.01 6.76
C PRO A 238 -16.85 21.16 8.24
N GLU A 239 -16.77 22.40 8.73
CA GLU A 239 -16.51 22.73 10.14
C GLU A 239 -17.50 22.10 11.13
N ALA A 240 -18.70 21.77 10.66
CA ALA A 240 -19.72 21.05 11.44
C ALA A 240 -19.33 19.60 11.76
N LYS A 241 -18.32 19.05 11.07
CA LYS A 241 -17.81 17.68 11.29
C LYS A 241 -16.48 17.69 12.04
N VAL A 242 -16.15 16.56 12.60
CA VAL A 242 -14.90 16.30 13.33
C VAL A 242 -14.33 14.96 12.92
N LEU A 243 -13.02 14.93 12.70
CA LEU A 243 -12.27 13.69 12.51
C LEU A 243 -11.96 13.12 13.90
N LYS A 244 -12.48 11.94 14.18
CA LYS A 244 -12.35 11.27 15.49
C LYS A 244 -11.43 10.06 15.37
N ILE A 245 -10.47 9.95 16.28
CA ILE A 245 -9.72 8.71 16.49
C ILE A 245 -10.23 8.11 17.80
N GLU A 246 -10.82 6.94 17.71
CA GLU A 246 -11.36 6.18 18.83
C GLU A 246 -10.48 4.96 19.08
N VAL A 247 -10.03 4.79 20.31
CA VAL A 247 -9.25 3.63 20.74
C VAL A 247 -10.01 2.91 21.84
N SER A 248 -10.40 1.66 21.55
CA SER A 248 -11.19 0.81 22.46
C SER A 248 -10.35 -0.32 23.05
N GLU A 249 -10.64 -0.66 24.29
CA GLU A 249 -10.01 -1.78 25.03
C GLU A 249 -10.74 -3.10 24.76
N ASN A 250 -10.01 -4.19 24.69
CA ASN A 250 -10.54 -5.54 24.50
C ASN A 250 -11.08 -6.12 25.81
N GLN A 251 -12.22 -5.60 26.27
CA GLN A 251 -12.91 -6.00 27.51
C GLN A 251 -14.42 -5.85 27.33
N ILE A 252 -15.23 -6.59 28.08
CA ILE A 252 -16.72 -6.54 27.97
C ILE A 252 -17.26 -5.12 28.20
N SER A 253 -16.66 -4.33 29.08
CA SER A 253 -16.97 -2.91 29.29
C SER A 253 -15.67 -2.11 29.26
N GLY A 254 -14.92 -2.30 28.17
CA GLY A 254 -13.59 -1.75 28.01
C GLY A 254 -13.57 -0.22 27.99
N ARG A 255 -12.46 0.34 28.47
CA ARG A 255 -12.22 1.77 28.41
C ARG A 255 -12.10 2.21 26.96
N THR A 256 -12.76 3.30 26.61
CA THR A 256 -12.65 3.90 25.29
C THR A 256 -12.19 5.35 25.44
N ILE A 257 -11.18 5.73 24.66
CA ILE A 257 -10.67 7.10 24.62
C ILE A 257 -10.73 7.63 23.19
N GLU A 258 -11.11 8.90 23.06
CA GLU A 258 -11.33 9.54 21.77
C GLU A 258 -10.45 10.79 21.64
N LEU A 259 -9.96 11.05 20.44
CA LEU A 259 -9.32 12.29 20.03
C LEU A 259 -10.16 12.94 18.93
N ASN A 260 -10.51 14.20 19.11
CA ASN A 260 -11.29 14.98 18.17
C ASN A 260 -10.37 16.00 17.47
N ILE A 261 -10.25 15.89 16.16
CA ILE A 261 -9.43 16.74 15.30
C ILE A 261 -10.39 17.58 14.47
N ASN A 262 -10.36 18.90 14.67
CA ASN A 262 -11.21 19.81 13.91
C ASN A 262 -10.62 20.06 12.52
N TYR A 263 -11.43 20.60 11.61
CA TYR A 263 -10.97 20.93 10.27
C TYR A 263 -9.83 21.95 10.27
N ASP A 264 -9.90 22.98 11.14
CA ASP A 264 -8.82 23.96 11.33
C ASP A 264 -7.49 23.35 11.75
N ASP A 265 -7.52 22.25 12.51
CA ASP A 265 -6.30 21.54 12.92
C ASP A 265 -5.68 20.82 11.72
N VAL A 266 -6.51 20.28 10.83
CA VAL A 266 -6.07 19.61 9.59
C VAL A 266 -5.54 20.64 8.57
N LEU A 267 -6.18 21.83 8.48
CA LEU A 267 -5.71 22.90 7.59
C LEU A 267 -4.35 23.48 8.01
N LYS A 268 -3.98 23.32 9.27
CA LYS A 268 -2.67 23.72 9.83
C LYS A 268 -1.66 22.58 9.87
N ALA A 269 -1.98 21.47 9.19
CA ALA A 269 -1.07 20.34 9.11
C ALA A 269 0.27 20.75 8.48
N ASP A 270 1.35 20.31 9.10
CA ASP A 270 2.68 20.48 8.53
C ASP A 270 2.79 19.70 7.21
N CYS A 271 3.60 20.17 6.27
CA CYS A 271 3.99 19.39 5.12
C CYS A 271 5.37 18.78 5.37
N PHE A 272 5.58 17.57 4.86
CA PHE A 272 6.94 17.09 4.78
C PHE A 272 7.62 17.89 3.66
N ASP A 273 8.74 18.55 4.00
CA ASP A 273 9.62 19.11 2.98
C ASP A 273 10.23 17.96 2.18
N ASP A 274 10.11 18.01 0.86
CA ASP A 274 10.65 17.05 -0.09
C ASP A 274 12.19 17.01 -0.06
#